data_96be12c21e148f0aedfe56a7060c6d2c
#
_entry.id   96be12c21e148f0aedfe56a7060c6d2c
#
_cell.length_a   1.000
_cell.length_b   1.000
_cell.length_c   1.000
_cell.angle_alpha   90.00
_cell.angle_beta   90.00
_cell.angle_gamma   90.00
#
_symmetry.space_group_name_H-M   'P 1'
#
loop_
_entity.id
_entity.type
_entity.pdbx_description
1 polymer ?
#
loop_
_entity_poly.entity_id
_entity_poly.type
_entity_poly.pdbx_seq_one_letter_code
_entity_poly.pdbx_strand_id
1 'polypeptide(L)'
;MTTIHTARPMRVLVTGGAGFIGSHTCVELIEAGHDVIVVDDLSTGHAQALDRVAEIAGAAPVLEVADITDAAAMDTIFGRHRIDAVIHFAARKAVGESTEIPLDYFHTNVGGTATLLAAARRAGVHRIVFSSSCSIYGATGADDLDETAPTAPANPYAWSKLACEQMIEQACRHHDDLRAISLRYFNPIGAHPSGLLGEDPHGTPRNIVPYLAQVAAGKRGRVQVFGGDYPTPDGSAIRDYVHVVDIARGHVTALEHVDDQHGMQLHNLGTGQGTSVLELRTAFAAAAERDIPFTVTDRRPGDVPRLVANTDVVRLAWGWTPKYDLAIMCRDSWRFQQLNPDGYRR
;
A
#
# COMPACT_ATOMS: atom_id res chain seq x y z
N MET A 1 14.65 -28.52 8.94
CA MET A 1 13.33 -28.91 8.41
C MET A 1 12.42 -27.74 8.66
N THR A 2 12.18 -26.91 7.68
CA THR A 2 11.29 -25.75 7.76
C THR A 2 9.87 -26.31 7.74
N THR A 3 9.16 -26.20 8.84
CA THR A 3 7.75 -26.58 8.94
C THR A 3 7.00 -25.65 7.99
N ILE A 4 6.50 -26.18 6.90
CA ILE A 4 5.55 -25.47 6.04
C ILE A 4 4.29 -25.34 6.88
N HIS A 5 4.06 -24.18 7.48
CA HIS A 5 2.78 -23.83 8.07
C HIS A 5 1.80 -23.69 6.89
N THR A 6 1.07 -24.75 6.59
CA THR A 6 -0.11 -24.63 5.74
C THR A 6 -1.17 -23.92 6.59
N ALA A 7 -1.20 -22.60 6.52
CA ALA A 7 -2.23 -21.83 7.19
C ALA A 7 -3.61 -22.36 6.73
N ARG A 8 -4.54 -22.50 7.69
CA ARG A 8 -5.91 -22.90 7.36
C ARG A 8 -6.51 -21.88 6.40
N PRO A 9 -7.15 -22.31 5.29
CA PRO A 9 -7.88 -21.39 4.44
C PRO A 9 -8.83 -20.49 5.24
N MET A 10 -8.73 -19.19 5.03
CA MET A 10 -9.57 -18.17 5.67
C MET A 10 -10.39 -17.45 4.62
N ARG A 11 -11.53 -16.89 5.01
CA ARG A 11 -12.26 -15.91 4.22
C ARG A 11 -11.86 -14.53 4.67
N VAL A 12 -11.13 -13.79 3.81
CA VAL A 12 -10.51 -12.50 4.11
C VAL A 12 -11.30 -11.38 3.45
N LEU A 13 -11.73 -10.41 4.25
CA LEU A 13 -12.27 -9.16 3.75
C LEU A 13 -11.11 -8.21 3.42
N VAL A 14 -11.00 -7.79 2.17
CA VAL A 14 -10.00 -6.83 1.69
C VAL A 14 -10.70 -5.52 1.35
N THR A 15 -10.61 -4.51 2.19
CA THR A 15 -11.16 -3.18 1.86
C THR A 15 -10.15 -2.42 1.00
N GLY A 16 -10.62 -1.69 -0.02
CA GLY A 16 -9.75 -1.07 -1.02
C GLY A 16 -9.10 -2.10 -1.96
N GLY A 17 -9.73 -3.28 -2.11
CA GLY A 17 -9.19 -4.39 -2.88
C GLY A 17 -9.18 -4.19 -4.39
N ALA A 18 -9.93 -3.22 -4.92
CA ALA A 18 -9.88 -2.82 -6.33
C ALA A 18 -8.79 -1.76 -6.62
N GLY A 19 -8.06 -1.30 -5.61
CA GLY A 19 -6.93 -0.39 -5.71
C GLY A 19 -5.62 -1.10 -6.03
N PHE A 20 -4.54 -0.32 -6.22
CA PHE A 20 -3.23 -0.81 -6.64
C PHE A 20 -2.67 -1.91 -5.72
N ILE A 21 -2.49 -1.63 -4.42
CA ILE A 21 -1.90 -2.60 -3.48
C ILE A 21 -2.90 -3.71 -3.15
N GLY A 22 -4.18 -3.33 -2.94
CA GLY A 22 -5.23 -4.28 -2.58
C GLY A 22 -5.44 -5.37 -3.62
N SER A 23 -5.45 -5.03 -4.91
CA SER A 23 -5.63 -6.01 -5.99
C SER A 23 -4.45 -6.99 -6.11
N HIS A 24 -3.21 -6.53 -5.93
CA HIS A 24 -2.05 -7.42 -5.86
C HIS A 24 -2.11 -8.33 -4.62
N THR A 25 -2.61 -7.81 -3.48
CA THR A 25 -2.81 -8.63 -2.28
C THR A 25 -3.91 -9.67 -2.48
N CYS A 26 -4.97 -9.35 -3.24
CA CYS A 26 -6.00 -10.34 -3.61
C CYS A 26 -5.40 -11.50 -4.42
N VAL A 27 -4.45 -11.24 -5.34
CA VAL A 27 -3.75 -12.31 -6.07
C VAL A 27 -3.01 -13.22 -5.10
N GLU A 28 -2.14 -12.68 -4.25
CA GLU A 28 -1.32 -13.45 -3.33
C GLU A 28 -2.18 -14.22 -2.30
N LEU A 29 -3.31 -13.66 -1.85
CA LEU A 29 -4.26 -14.35 -0.96
C LEU A 29 -4.92 -15.56 -1.64
N ILE A 30 -5.40 -15.39 -2.88
CA ILE A 30 -6.05 -16.46 -3.63
C ILE A 30 -5.04 -17.58 -3.95
N GLU A 31 -3.81 -17.22 -4.35
CA GLU A 31 -2.72 -18.19 -4.59
C GLU A 31 -2.31 -18.93 -3.31
N ALA A 32 -2.43 -18.29 -2.13
CA ALA A 32 -2.25 -18.92 -0.82
C ALA A 32 -3.44 -19.78 -0.39
N GLY A 33 -4.53 -19.86 -1.16
CA GLY A 33 -5.71 -20.68 -0.91
C GLY A 33 -6.77 -20.04 -0.02
N HIS A 34 -6.76 -18.72 0.14
CA HIS A 34 -7.80 -17.97 0.88
C HIS A 34 -8.97 -17.59 -0.02
N ASP A 35 -10.19 -17.54 0.56
CA ASP A 35 -11.34 -16.91 -0.06
C ASP A 35 -11.27 -15.39 0.12
N VAL A 36 -11.47 -14.61 -0.94
CA VAL A 36 -11.35 -13.15 -0.88
C VAL A 36 -12.69 -12.47 -1.14
N ILE A 37 -13.11 -11.61 -0.20
CA ILE A 37 -14.21 -10.66 -0.36
C ILE A 37 -13.59 -9.26 -0.43
N VAL A 38 -13.88 -8.52 -1.47
CA VAL A 38 -13.42 -7.13 -1.66
C VAL A 38 -14.53 -6.17 -1.32
N VAL A 39 -14.23 -5.15 -0.51
CA VAL A 39 -15.07 -3.95 -0.32
C VAL A 39 -14.33 -2.77 -0.90
N ASP A 40 -14.93 -2.09 -1.87
CA ASP A 40 -14.36 -0.91 -2.52
C ASP A 40 -15.49 0.00 -3.00
N ASP A 41 -15.36 1.31 -2.83
CA ASP A 41 -16.33 2.29 -3.33
C ASP A 41 -16.09 2.66 -4.80
N LEU A 42 -15.00 2.14 -5.39
CA LEU A 42 -14.53 2.39 -6.75
C LEU A 42 -14.24 3.88 -7.06
N SER A 43 -14.08 4.71 -6.02
CA SER A 43 -13.74 6.14 -6.20
C SER A 43 -12.36 6.35 -6.80
N THR A 44 -11.41 5.45 -6.50
CA THR A 44 -10.05 5.45 -7.03
C THR A 44 -9.59 4.09 -7.54
N GLY A 45 -10.29 3.02 -7.16
CA GLY A 45 -10.09 1.66 -7.61
C GLY A 45 -10.80 1.38 -8.95
N HIS A 46 -10.45 0.26 -9.56
CA HIS A 46 -11.04 -0.21 -10.81
C HIS A 46 -11.63 -1.61 -10.64
N ALA A 47 -12.94 -1.79 -10.86
CA ALA A 47 -13.55 -3.12 -10.83
C ALA A 47 -12.84 -4.09 -11.78
N GLN A 48 -12.37 -3.60 -12.95
CA GLN A 48 -11.61 -4.38 -13.93
C GLN A 48 -10.28 -4.93 -13.38
N ALA A 49 -9.70 -4.33 -12.34
CA ALA A 49 -8.53 -4.90 -11.68
C ALA A 49 -8.84 -6.27 -11.07
N LEU A 50 -10.08 -6.48 -10.59
CA LEU A 50 -10.51 -7.77 -10.04
C LEU A 50 -10.72 -8.84 -11.12
N ASP A 51 -11.10 -8.46 -12.34
CA ASP A 51 -11.11 -9.37 -13.51
C ASP A 51 -9.67 -9.83 -13.80
N ARG A 52 -8.68 -8.93 -13.69
CA ARG A 52 -7.26 -9.29 -13.85
C ARG A 52 -6.75 -10.16 -12.71
N VAL A 53 -7.21 -9.93 -11.48
CA VAL A 53 -6.93 -10.83 -10.34
C VAL A 53 -7.43 -12.25 -10.66
N ALA A 54 -8.66 -12.38 -11.17
CA ALA A 54 -9.23 -13.67 -11.55
C ALA A 54 -8.44 -14.35 -12.66
N GLU A 55 -7.99 -13.60 -13.67
CA GLU A 55 -7.17 -14.12 -14.77
C GLU A 55 -5.80 -14.62 -14.29
N ILE A 56 -5.18 -13.93 -13.33
CA ILE A 56 -3.87 -14.28 -12.80
C ILE A 56 -3.96 -15.46 -11.82
N ALA A 57 -4.84 -15.35 -10.82
CA ALA A 57 -4.90 -16.30 -9.70
C ALA A 57 -5.84 -17.49 -9.95
N GLY A 58 -6.58 -17.50 -11.07
CA GLY A 58 -7.49 -18.59 -11.44
C GLY A 58 -8.82 -18.62 -10.67
N ALA A 59 -9.06 -17.66 -9.76
CA ALA A 59 -10.32 -17.50 -9.04
C ALA A 59 -10.65 -16.02 -8.84
N ALA A 60 -11.96 -15.69 -8.96
CA ALA A 60 -12.41 -14.31 -8.80
C ALA A 60 -12.71 -13.98 -7.34
N PRO A 61 -12.24 -12.85 -6.79
CA PRO A 61 -12.74 -12.34 -5.54
C PRO A 61 -14.20 -11.87 -5.69
N VAL A 62 -14.96 -11.92 -4.60
CA VAL A 62 -16.32 -11.37 -4.57
C VAL A 62 -16.22 -9.85 -4.31
N LEU A 63 -16.82 -9.04 -5.19
CA LEU A 63 -16.86 -7.58 -5.02
C LEU A 63 -18.17 -7.14 -4.37
N GLU A 64 -18.07 -6.43 -3.26
CA GLU A 64 -19.12 -5.66 -2.61
C GLU A 64 -18.80 -4.15 -2.80
N VAL A 65 -19.61 -3.46 -3.60
CA VAL A 65 -19.43 -2.02 -3.84
C VAL A 65 -20.03 -1.25 -2.68
N ALA A 66 -19.19 -0.70 -1.81
CA ALA A 66 -19.63 0.04 -0.62
C ALA A 66 -18.54 0.98 -0.10
N ASP A 67 -18.97 2.08 0.54
CA ASP A 67 -18.10 2.97 1.31
C ASP A 67 -17.93 2.41 2.73
N ILE A 68 -16.70 2.32 3.20
CA ILE A 68 -16.38 1.87 4.57
C ILE A 68 -16.93 2.80 5.67
N THR A 69 -17.32 4.03 5.33
CA THR A 69 -17.96 4.96 6.27
C THR A 69 -19.44 4.65 6.49
N ASP A 70 -20.07 3.85 5.63
CA ASP A 70 -21.46 3.42 5.77
C ASP A 70 -21.57 2.21 6.71
N ALA A 71 -21.97 2.48 7.95
CA ALA A 71 -22.13 1.46 8.98
C ALA A 71 -23.17 0.38 8.63
N ALA A 72 -24.27 0.75 7.97
CA ALA A 72 -25.31 -0.20 7.60
C ALA A 72 -24.85 -1.13 6.47
N ALA A 73 -24.09 -0.61 5.50
CA ALA A 73 -23.48 -1.39 4.47
C ALA A 73 -22.45 -2.37 5.06
N MET A 74 -21.58 -1.91 5.98
CA MET A 74 -20.60 -2.78 6.64
C MET A 74 -21.30 -3.89 7.44
N ASP A 75 -22.30 -3.59 8.24
CA ASP A 75 -23.05 -4.62 8.98
C ASP A 75 -23.71 -5.64 8.04
N THR A 76 -24.26 -5.18 6.92
CA THR A 76 -24.87 -6.06 5.90
C THR A 76 -23.84 -7.00 5.29
N ILE A 77 -22.65 -6.49 4.93
CA ILE A 77 -21.56 -7.28 4.32
C ILE A 77 -21.04 -8.33 5.32
N PHE A 78 -20.75 -7.94 6.57
CA PHE A 78 -20.31 -8.89 7.59
C PHE A 78 -21.40 -9.92 7.93
N GLY A 79 -22.67 -9.55 7.85
CA GLY A 79 -23.79 -10.49 8.03
C GLY A 79 -23.98 -11.47 6.87
N ARG A 80 -23.66 -11.05 5.65
CA ARG A 80 -23.77 -11.87 4.42
C ARG A 80 -22.61 -12.86 4.28
N HIS A 81 -21.41 -12.41 4.63
CA HIS A 81 -20.18 -13.16 4.46
C HIS A 81 -19.61 -13.58 5.82
N ARG A 82 -19.27 -14.86 5.94
CA ARG A 82 -18.57 -15.35 7.14
C ARG A 82 -17.09 -14.98 7.02
N ILE A 83 -16.70 -13.83 7.59
CA ILE A 83 -15.35 -13.30 7.52
C ILE A 83 -14.51 -13.84 8.69
N ASP A 84 -13.29 -14.26 8.43
CA ASP A 84 -12.32 -14.72 9.43
C ASP A 84 -11.28 -13.64 9.79
N ALA A 85 -10.96 -12.74 8.84
CA ALA A 85 -9.98 -11.69 9.01
C ALA A 85 -10.24 -10.50 8.07
N VAL A 86 -9.69 -9.34 8.41
CA VAL A 86 -9.75 -8.12 7.57
C VAL A 86 -8.33 -7.67 7.21
N ILE A 87 -8.09 -7.37 5.93
CA ILE A 87 -6.95 -6.58 5.47
C ILE A 87 -7.49 -5.23 4.99
N HIS A 88 -7.04 -4.16 5.62
CA HIS A 88 -7.64 -2.83 5.46
C HIS A 88 -6.75 -1.86 4.68
N PHE A 89 -7.03 -1.69 3.38
CA PHE A 89 -6.37 -0.71 2.50
C PHE A 89 -7.21 0.54 2.24
N ALA A 90 -8.54 0.44 2.29
CA ALA A 90 -9.43 1.54 1.90
C ALA A 90 -9.08 2.84 2.65
N ALA A 91 -8.62 3.84 1.90
CA ALA A 91 -8.22 5.15 2.41
C ALA A 91 -7.98 6.12 1.27
N ARG A 92 -8.20 7.41 1.50
CA ARG A 92 -7.65 8.48 0.67
C ARG A 92 -6.14 8.57 0.92
N LYS A 93 -5.30 8.61 -0.15
CA LYS A 93 -3.83 8.48 -0.02
C LYS A 93 -3.01 9.65 -0.58
N ALA A 94 -3.62 10.62 -1.23
CA ALA A 94 -2.91 11.67 -1.95
C ALA A 94 -2.46 12.78 -1.00
N VAL A 95 -1.15 12.85 -0.71
CA VAL A 95 -0.56 13.80 0.25
C VAL A 95 -0.93 15.26 -0.06
N GLY A 96 -0.78 15.72 -1.31
CA GLY A 96 -1.12 17.09 -1.70
C GLY A 96 -2.60 17.41 -1.49
N GLU A 97 -3.52 16.52 -1.93
CA GLU A 97 -4.96 16.68 -1.73
C GLU A 97 -5.35 16.73 -0.26
N SER A 98 -4.63 15.98 0.60
CA SER A 98 -4.93 15.97 2.03
C SER A 98 -4.78 17.35 2.68
N THR A 99 -3.93 18.23 2.13
CA THR A 99 -3.77 19.60 2.62
C THR A 99 -4.89 20.52 2.14
N GLU A 100 -5.55 20.18 1.05
CA GLU A 100 -6.67 20.96 0.48
C GLU A 100 -8.01 20.60 1.16
N ILE A 101 -8.23 19.30 1.43
CA ILE A 101 -9.48 18.77 2.00
C ILE A 101 -9.22 17.87 3.23
N PRO A 102 -8.57 18.39 4.30
CA PRO A 102 -8.11 17.57 5.42
C PRO A 102 -9.25 16.84 6.15
N LEU A 103 -10.42 17.46 6.29
CA LEU A 103 -11.56 16.87 7.00
C LEU A 103 -12.10 15.63 6.27
N ASP A 104 -12.10 15.62 4.95
CA ASP A 104 -12.52 14.45 4.15
C ASP A 104 -11.55 13.28 4.36
N TYR A 105 -10.25 13.59 4.52
CA TYR A 105 -9.24 12.56 4.87
C TYR A 105 -9.49 11.96 6.24
N PHE A 106 -9.77 12.77 7.25
CA PHE A 106 -10.12 12.26 8.58
C PHE A 106 -11.45 11.52 8.58
N HIS A 107 -12.45 12.02 7.87
CA HIS A 107 -13.74 11.35 7.76
C HIS A 107 -13.59 9.95 7.13
N THR A 108 -12.98 9.87 5.96
CA THR A 108 -12.81 8.59 5.25
C THR A 108 -11.82 7.67 5.99
N ASN A 109 -10.63 8.16 6.30
CA ASN A 109 -9.58 7.28 6.81
C ASN A 109 -9.83 6.89 8.27
N VAL A 110 -10.09 7.85 9.16
CA VAL A 110 -10.28 7.56 10.59
C VAL A 110 -11.71 7.12 10.87
N GLY A 111 -12.71 7.85 10.38
CA GLY A 111 -14.12 7.51 10.55
C GLY A 111 -14.46 6.17 9.91
N GLY A 112 -14.03 5.95 8.68
CA GLY A 112 -14.23 4.67 7.97
C GLY A 112 -13.55 3.50 8.68
N THR A 113 -12.30 3.67 9.17
CA THR A 113 -11.62 2.63 9.97
C THR A 113 -12.40 2.33 11.25
N ALA A 114 -12.89 3.34 11.97
CA ALA A 114 -13.71 3.13 13.17
C ALA A 114 -14.99 2.35 12.86
N THR A 115 -15.68 2.70 11.78
CA THR A 115 -16.90 2.02 11.31
C THR A 115 -16.63 0.57 10.97
N LEU A 116 -15.57 0.30 10.20
CA LEU A 116 -15.14 -1.05 9.82
C LEU A 116 -14.81 -1.92 11.04
N LEU A 117 -14.01 -1.40 11.97
CA LEU A 117 -13.63 -2.13 13.20
C LEU A 117 -14.84 -2.43 14.08
N ALA A 118 -15.78 -1.49 14.20
CA ALA A 118 -16.99 -1.70 14.96
C ALA A 118 -17.88 -2.80 14.34
N ALA A 119 -18.03 -2.83 13.01
CA ALA A 119 -18.77 -3.86 12.29
C ALA A 119 -18.07 -5.22 12.38
N ALA A 120 -16.76 -5.28 12.14
CA ALA A 120 -15.95 -6.49 12.28
C ALA A 120 -16.13 -7.10 13.68
N ARG A 121 -16.04 -6.29 14.72
CA ARG A 121 -16.20 -6.72 16.10
C ARG A 121 -17.61 -7.26 16.40
N ARG A 122 -18.67 -6.59 15.95
CA ARG A 122 -20.05 -7.10 16.08
C ARG A 122 -20.22 -8.46 15.42
N ALA A 123 -19.51 -8.70 14.32
CA ALA A 123 -19.52 -9.97 13.59
C ALA A 123 -18.60 -11.05 14.18
N GLY A 124 -17.85 -10.73 15.26
CA GLY A 124 -16.91 -11.67 15.87
C GLY A 124 -15.60 -11.85 15.09
N VAL A 125 -15.23 -10.88 14.26
CA VAL A 125 -13.96 -10.88 13.53
C VAL A 125 -12.90 -10.18 14.37
N HIS A 126 -11.81 -10.90 14.66
CA HIS A 126 -10.79 -10.48 15.63
C HIS A 126 -9.39 -10.31 15.03
N ARG A 127 -9.21 -10.54 13.73
CA ARG A 127 -7.92 -10.48 13.02
C ARG A 127 -7.92 -9.33 12.05
N ILE A 128 -7.03 -8.36 12.27
CA ILE A 128 -6.93 -7.13 11.47
C ILE A 128 -5.49 -6.96 10.99
N VAL A 129 -5.30 -6.83 9.69
CA VAL A 129 -4.05 -6.32 9.10
C VAL A 129 -4.31 -4.93 8.55
N PHE A 130 -3.64 -3.94 9.11
CA PHE A 130 -3.83 -2.54 8.75
C PHE A 130 -2.70 -2.02 7.86
N SER A 131 -3.08 -1.44 6.75
CA SER A 131 -2.20 -0.76 5.81
C SER A 131 -1.87 0.65 6.31
N SER A 132 -0.75 0.78 7.04
CA SER A 132 -0.20 2.06 7.47
C SER A 132 0.79 2.63 6.44
N SER A 133 1.63 3.57 6.84
CA SER A 133 2.54 4.26 5.92
C SER A 133 3.78 4.77 6.65
N CYS A 134 4.93 4.74 5.98
CA CYS A 134 6.15 5.40 6.46
C CYS A 134 6.01 6.94 6.59
N SER A 135 4.99 7.54 5.97
CA SER A 135 4.75 8.98 6.06
C SER A 135 4.50 9.48 7.49
N ILE A 136 4.10 8.59 8.40
CA ILE A 136 3.90 8.91 9.83
C ILE A 136 5.19 9.30 10.54
N TYR A 137 6.35 8.83 10.05
CA TYR A 137 7.64 9.19 10.63
C TYR A 137 8.00 10.66 10.40
N GLY A 138 7.62 11.23 9.24
CA GLY A 138 7.95 12.61 8.90
C GLY A 138 9.45 12.86 8.82
N ALA A 139 9.89 14.07 9.23
CA ALA A 139 11.29 14.50 9.20
C ALA A 139 11.97 14.22 10.56
N THR A 140 12.27 12.98 10.87
CA THR A 140 12.93 12.62 12.14
C THR A 140 14.44 12.86 12.15
N GLY A 141 15.06 13.05 10.97
CA GLY A 141 16.52 13.16 10.84
C GLY A 141 17.28 11.84 11.03
N ALA A 142 16.58 10.73 11.23
CA ALA A 142 17.20 9.41 11.29
C ALA A 142 17.51 8.88 9.88
N ASP A 143 18.66 8.23 9.72
CA ASP A 143 19.08 7.67 8.44
C ASP A 143 18.25 6.45 8.06
N ASP A 144 17.99 5.55 9.02
CA ASP A 144 17.17 4.35 8.86
C ASP A 144 16.06 4.33 9.92
N LEU A 145 14.83 4.12 9.48
CA LEU A 145 13.65 4.21 10.34
C LEU A 145 13.21 2.81 10.77
N ASP A 146 13.34 2.53 12.06
CA ASP A 146 12.73 1.36 12.68
C ASP A 146 11.34 1.69 13.27
N GLU A 147 10.64 0.69 13.77
CA GLU A 147 9.28 0.82 14.30
C GLU A 147 9.22 1.64 15.61
N THR A 148 10.37 1.84 16.29
CA THR A 148 10.49 2.64 17.52
C THR A 148 10.82 4.11 17.23
N ALA A 149 11.14 4.45 15.98
CA ALA A 149 11.43 5.81 15.58
C ALA A 149 10.25 6.74 15.90
N PRO A 150 10.53 7.97 16.36
CA PRO A 150 9.48 8.94 16.68
C PRO A 150 8.58 9.20 15.47
N THR A 151 7.28 9.35 15.71
CA THR A 151 6.31 9.74 14.68
C THR A 151 6.11 11.24 14.69
N ALA A 152 6.24 11.88 13.52
CA ALA A 152 6.09 13.33 13.32
C ALA A 152 5.37 13.62 11.99
N PRO A 153 4.09 13.25 11.85
CA PRO A 153 3.34 13.40 10.61
C PRO A 153 3.35 14.84 10.11
N ALA A 154 3.73 15.06 8.85
CA ALA A 154 3.90 16.39 8.26
C ALA A 154 2.68 16.87 7.45
N ASN A 155 1.65 16.04 7.28
CA ASN A 155 0.46 16.33 6.48
C ASN A 155 -0.77 15.55 7.00
N PRO A 156 -2.01 15.97 6.62
CA PRO A 156 -3.23 15.35 7.11
C PRO A 156 -3.38 13.87 6.76
N TYR A 157 -2.86 13.41 5.61
CA TYR A 157 -2.84 11.98 5.29
C TYR A 157 -2.01 11.19 6.32
N ALA A 158 -0.79 11.63 6.59
CA ALA A 158 0.09 10.97 7.57
C ALA A 158 -0.53 11.00 8.98
N TRP A 159 -1.14 12.12 9.38
CA TRP A 159 -1.89 12.23 10.63
C TRP A 159 -3.07 11.26 10.70
N SER A 160 -3.82 11.10 9.61
CA SER A 160 -4.95 10.15 9.58
C SER A 160 -4.48 8.70 9.74
N LYS A 161 -3.33 8.32 9.15
CA LYS A 161 -2.75 6.98 9.31
C LYS A 161 -2.27 6.73 10.74
N LEU A 162 -1.59 7.71 11.35
CA LEU A 162 -1.18 7.62 12.75
C LEU A 162 -2.38 7.53 13.70
N ALA A 163 -3.42 8.32 13.47
CA ALA A 163 -4.64 8.26 14.26
C ALA A 163 -5.32 6.88 14.17
N CYS A 164 -5.32 6.24 12.98
CA CYS A 164 -5.83 4.88 12.83
C CYS A 164 -4.98 3.87 13.62
N GLU A 165 -3.63 3.94 13.56
CA GLU A 165 -2.77 3.07 14.36
C GLU A 165 -3.08 3.21 15.87
N GLN A 166 -3.15 4.43 16.37
CA GLN A 166 -3.45 4.69 17.78
C GLN A 166 -4.84 4.18 18.18
N MET A 167 -5.84 4.35 17.31
CA MET A 167 -7.19 3.84 17.55
C MET A 167 -7.22 2.30 17.59
N ILE A 168 -6.56 1.64 16.65
CA ILE A 168 -6.46 0.18 16.61
C ILE A 168 -5.72 -0.34 17.85
N GLU A 169 -4.62 0.30 18.24
CA GLU A 169 -3.87 -0.05 19.45
C GLU A 169 -4.74 0.06 20.70
N GLN A 170 -5.51 1.15 20.86
CA GLN A 170 -6.43 1.29 21.97
C GLN A 170 -7.54 0.22 21.95
N ALA A 171 -8.06 -0.11 20.77
CA ALA A 171 -9.03 -1.18 20.65
C ALA A 171 -8.45 -2.54 21.10
N CYS A 172 -7.22 -2.87 20.67
CA CYS A 172 -6.53 -4.10 21.09
C CYS A 172 -6.23 -4.14 22.60
N ARG A 173 -5.91 -2.98 23.22
CA ARG A 173 -5.64 -2.92 24.67
C ARG A 173 -6.88 -3.19 25.53
N HIS A 174 -8.08 -2.89 25.01
CA HIS A 174 -9.34 -3.02 25.75
C HIS A 174 -10.19 -4.22 25.33
N HIS A 175 -9.70 -4.99 24.35
CA HIS A 175 -10.35 -6.20 23.83
C HIS A 175 -9.31 -7.30 23.66
N ASP A 176 -9.20 -8.17 24.66
CA ASP A 176 -8.16 -9.22 24.75
C ASP A 176 -8.20 -10.22 23.58
N ASP A 177 -9.32 -10.32 22.87
CA ASP A 177 -9.50 -11.17 21.72
C ASP A 177 -9.08 -10.51 20.41
N LEU A 178 -8.97 -9.17 20.34
CA LEU A 178 -8.59 -8.46 19.13
C LEU A 178 -7.07 -8.54 18.89
N ARG A 179 -6.70 -8.92 17.68
CA ARG A 179 -5.32 -9.01 17.18
C ARG A 179 -5.17 -8.10 15.97
N ALA A 180 -4.13 -7.30 15.96
CA ALA A 180 -3.85 -6.44 14.83
C ALA A 180 -2.37 -6.42 14.46
N ILE A 181 -2.09 -6.31 13.16
CA ILE A 181 -0.77 -5.99 12.65
C ILE A 181 -0.88 -4.73 11.79
N SER A 182 -0.09 -3.71 12.12
CA SER A 182 0.05 -2.50 11.30
C SER A 182 1.32 -2.59 10.48
N LEU A 183 1.18 -2.49 9.16
CA LEU A 183 2.29 -2.52 8.22
C LEU A 183 2.58 -1.11 7.72
N ARG A 184 3.71 -0.54 8.16
CA ARG A 184 4.25 0.74 7.71
C ARG A 184 5.12 0.52 6.49
N TYR A 185 4.51 0.48 5.31
CA TYR A 185 5.30 0.31 4.10
C TYR A 185 5.80 1.62 3.53
N PHE A 186 6.94 1.52 2.85
CA PHE A 186 7.60 2.65 2.23
C PHE A 186 6.99 2.93 0.85
N ASN A 187 7.72 3.11 -0.21
CA ASN A 187 7.15 3.54 -1.49
C ASN A 187 6.85 2.35 -2.42
N PRO A 188 5.61 1.80 -2.44
CA PRO A 188 5.27 0.71 -3.34
C PRO A 188 5.29 1.18 -4.79
N ILE A 189 6.05 0.45 -5.62
CA ILE A 189 6.14 0.61 -7.06
C ILE A 189 6.15 -0.76 -7.74
N GLY A 190 6.26 -0.80 -9.06
CA GLY A 190 6.20 -2.06 -9.78
C GLY A 190 4.80 -2.35 -10.32
N ALA A 191 4.63 -3.54 -10.82
CA ALA A 191 3.38 -4.11 -11.29
C ALA A 191 3.49 -5.64 -11.23
N HIS A 192 2.39 -6.35 -11.37
CA HIS A 192 2.45 -7.81 -11.44
C HIS A 192 3.30 -8.25 -12.65
N PRO A 193 4.16 -9.27 -12.52
CA PRO A 193 5.06 -9.70 -13.60
C PRO A 193 4.34 -10.11 -14.90
N SER A 194 3.06 -10.48 -14.85
CA SER A 194 2.25 -10.73 -16.04
C SER A 194 2.05 -9.49 -16.91
N GLY A 195 2.14 -8.27 -16.31
CA GLY A 195 1.79 -7.01 -16.95
C GLY A 195 0.28 -6.74 -17.05
N LEU A 196 -0.56 -7.60 -16.46
CA LEU A 196 -2.02 -7.44 -16.45
C LEU A 196 -2.52 -6.54 -15.33
N LEU A 197 -1.77 -6.47 -14.21
CA LEU A 197 -2.16 -5.75 -13.01
C LEU A 197 -1.06 -4.76 -12.61
N GLY A 198 -1.42 -3.48 -12.39
CA GLY A 198 -0.49 -2.41 -12.06
C GLY A 198 -1.18 -1.16 -11.53
N GLU A 199 -0.44 -0.07 -11.38
CA GLU A 199 -0.99 1.20 -10.90
C GLU A 199 -1.59 2.02 -12.05
N ASP A 200 -2.92 2.19 -12.04
CA ASP A 200 -3.69 2.99 -13.01
C ASP A 200 -4.48 4.09 -12.28
N PRO A 201 -3.86 5.24 -11.99
CA PRO A 201 -4.53 6.31 -11.27
C PRO A 201 -5.55 7.04 -12.15
N HIS A 202 -6.71 7.41 -11.56
CA HIS A 202 -7.65 8.31 -12.20
C HIS A 202 -7.01 9.70 -12.45
N GLY A 203 -7.02 10.16 -13.69
CA GLY A 203 -6.51 11.49 -14.06
C GLY A 203 -4.98 11.61 -14.09
N THR A 204 -4.45 12.70 -13.54
CA THR A 204 -2.99 12.93 -13.51
C THR A 204 -2.35 12.12 -12.39
N PRO A 205 -1.37 11.24 -12.70
CA PRO A 205 -0.66 10.49 -11.67
C PRO A 205 -0.01 11.42 -10.63
N ARG A 206 -0.21 11.08 -9.36
CA ARG A 206 0.43 11.79 -8.23
C ARG A 206 1.66 11.04 -7.72
N ASN A 207 1.76 9.73 -8.01
CA ASN A 207 2.94 8.90 -7.76
C ASN A 207 3.92 9.00 -8.94
N ILE A 208 5.22 8.87 -8.62
CA ILE A 208 6.27 9.10 -9.61
C ILE A 208 6.28 8.04 -10.72
N VAL A 209 6.12 6.76 -10.41
CA VAL A 209 6.28 5.67 -11.37
C VAL A 209 5.22 5.69 -12.48
N PRO A 210 3.90 5.81 -12.21
CA PRO A 210 2.92 5.98 -13.28
C PRO A 210 3.18 7.24 -14.12
N TYR A 211 3.73 8.30 -13.52
CA TYR A 211 4.09 9.51 -14.26
C TYR A 211 5.28 9.25 -15.19
N LEU A 212 6.36 8.58 -14.71
CA LEU A 212 7.49 8.15 -15.53
C LEU A 212 7.03 7.28 -16.71
N ALA A 213 6.13 6.33 -16.44
CA ALA A 213 5.56 5.45 -17.46
C ALA A 213 4.81 6.23 -18.56
N GLN A 214 4.01 7.24 -18.17
CA GLN A 214 3.31 8.10 -19.12
C GLN A 214 4.27 8.99 -19.93
N VAL A 215 5.38 9.46 -19.35
CA VAL A 215 6.42 10.19 -20.10
C VAL A 215 7.12 9.27 -21.10
N ALA A 216 7.54 8.08 -20.66
CA ALA A 216 8.15 7.09 -21.53
C ALA A 216 7.23 6.64 -22.67
N ALA A 217 5.91 6.58 -22.43
CA ALA A 217 4.88 6.28 -23.43
C ALA A 217 4.57 7.47 -24.37
N GLY A 218 5.21 8.64 -24.17
CA GLY A 218 4.96 9.85 -24.98
C GLY A 218 3.63 10.56 -24.65
N LYS A 219 2.93 10.17 -23.60
CA LYS A 219 1.68 10.80 -23.16
C LYS A 219 1.91 12.13 -22.42
N ARG A 220 3.14 12.34 -21.90
CA ARG A 220 3.58 13.55 -21.20
C ARG A 220 4.96 13.96 -21.68
N GLY A 221 5.25 15.26 -21.64
CA GLY A 221 6.50 15.79 -22.19
C GLY A 221 7.72 15.57 -21.27
N ARG A 222 7.55 15.67 -19.96
CA ARG A 222 8.66 15.59 -18.99
C ARG A 222 8.18 15.32 -17.57
N VAL A 223 9.09 14.86 -16.72
CA VAL A 223 8.87 14.66 -15.28
C VAL A 223 9.25 15.91 -14.51
N GLN A 224 8.49 16.27 -13.47
CA GLN A 224 8.88 17.28 -12.48
C GLN A 224 9.56 16.60 -11.30
N VAL A 225 10.80 16.96 -11.03
CA VAL A 225 11.57 16.55 -9.84
C VAL A 225 11.45 17.66 -8.80
N PHE A 226 10.81 17.38 -7.68
CA PHE A 226 10.56 18.35 -6.63
C PHE A 226 11.73 18.44 -5.65
N GLY A 227 12.42 19.59 -5.63
CA GLY A 227 13.65 19.80 -4.90
C GLY A 227 14.87 19.27 -5.64
N GLY A 228 15.90 20.10 -5.77
CA GLY A 228 17.20 19.76 -6.32
C GLY A 228 18.34 20.19 -5.41
N ASP A 229 18.00 20.55 -4.18
CA ASP A 229 18.88 21.14 -3.19
C ASP A 229 18.80 20.44 -1.82
N TYR A 230 18.27 19.18 -1.79
CA TYR A 230 18.34 18.35 -0.59
C TYR A 230 19.78 17.96 -0.26
N PRO A 231 20.11 17.73 1.03
CA PRO A 231 21.43 17.24 1.44
C PRO A 231 21.58 15.74 1.09
N THR A 232 21.51 15.42 -0.18
CA THR A 232 21.62 14.08 -0.78
C THR A 232 22.64 14.11 -1.91
N PRO A 233 23.18 12.99 -2.37
CA PRO A 233 24.26 12.96 -3.37
C PRO A 233 23.95 13.70 -4.68
N ASP A 234 22.69 13.67 -5.15
CA ASP A 234 22.26 14.31 -6.40
C ASP A 234 21.28 15.47 -6.18
N GLY A 235 21.06 15.85 -4.94
CA GLY A 235 20.15 16.93 -4.56
C GLY A 235 18.66 16.57 -4.58
N SER A 236 18.27 15.41 -5.11
CA SER A 236 16.88 14.95 -5.09
C SER A 236 16.56 14.11 -3.85
N ALA A 237 15.29 13.98 -3.50
CA ALA A 237 14.86 13.22 -2.33
C ALA A 237 15.16 11.72 -2.48
N ILE A 238 15.56 11.07 -1.37
CA ILE A 238 15.81 9.62 -1.30
C ILE A 238 14.59 8.92 -0.70
N ARG A 239 14.17 7.83 -1.34
CA ARG A 239 13.05 6.98 -0.88
C ARG A 239 13.46 5.51 -0.93
N ASP A 240 12.82 4.72 -0.10
CA ASP A 240 12.88 3.26 -0.17
C ASP A 240 11.73 2.79 -1.06
N TYR A 241 12.08 2.36 -2.28
CA TYR A 241 11.11 1.81 -3.22
C TYR A 241 11.05 0.30 -3.04
N VAL A 242 9.84 -0.22 -2.92
CA VAL A 242 9.57 -1.63 -2.69
C VAL A 242 8.55 -2.15 -3.71
N HIS A 243 8.76 -3.36 -4.20
CA HIS A 243 7.86 -3.94 -5.20
C HIS A 243 6.48 -4.21 -4.61
N VAL A 244 5.42 -3.83 -5.33
CA VAL A 244 4.03 -4.01 -4.89
C VAL A 244 3.69 -5.46 -4.55
N VAL A 245 4.26 -6.44 -5.27
CA VAL A 245 4.08 -7.87 -4.98
C VAL A 245 4.77 -8.26 -3.66
N ASP A 246 5.94 -7.68 -3.33
CA ASP A 246 6.57 -7.91 -2.02
C ASP A 246 5.73 -7.33 -0.88
N ILE A 247 5.12 -6.15 -1.09
CA ILE A 247 4.14 -5.59 -0.13
C ILE A 247 2.92 -6.51 0.00
N ALA A 248 2.36 -7.00 -1.10
CA ALA A 248 1.24 -7.94 -1.07
C ALA A 248 1.57 -9.20 -0.27
N ARG A 249 2.74 -9.81 -0.52
CA ARG A 249 3.25 -10.95 0.26
C ARG A 249 3.45 -10.60 1.73
N GLY A 250 3.92 -9.40 2.05
CA GLY A 250 4.02 -8.93 3.43
C GLY A 250 2.67 -8.90 4.15
N HIS A 251 1.58 -8.56 3.45
CA HIS A 251 0.23 -8.62 4.02
C HIS A 251 -0.27 -10.05 4.25
N VAL A 252 0.04 -10.98 3.31
CA VAL A 252 -0.28 -12.40 3.51
C VAL A 252 0.52 -12.97 4.68
N THR A 253 1.82 -12.69 4.74
CA THR A 253 2.66 -13.10 5.88
C THR A 253 2.15 -12.52 7.20
N ALA A 254 1.74 -11.24 7.23
CA ALA A 254 1.13 -10.65 8.42
C ALA A 254 -0.14 -11.38 8.85
N LEU A 255 -0.99 -11.78 7.89
CA LEU A 255 -2.20 -12.55 8.18
C LEU A 255 -1.86 -13.92 8.80
N GLU A 256 -0.80 -14.58 8.34
CA GLU A 256 -0.34 -15.87 8.90
C GLU A 256 0.17 -15.73 10.34
N HIS A 257 0.70 -14.57 10.71
CA HIS A 257 1.30 -14.27 12.02
C HIS A 257 0.42 -13.44 12.96
N VAL A 258 -0.81 -13.09 12.56
CA VAL A 258 -1.67 -12.18 13.34
C VAL A 258 -2.07 -12.74 14.70
N ASP A 259 -2.06 -14.05 14.86
CA ASP A 259 -2.39 -14.75 16.11
C ASP A 259 -1.17 -15.00 17.02
N ASP A 260 0.05 -14.72 16.57
CA ASP A 260 1.28 -15.06 17.32
C ASP A 260 1.42 -14.27 18.62
N GLN A 261 0.84 -13.07 18.69
CA GLN A 261 0.93 -12.19 19.85
C GLN A 261 -0.42 -11.52 20.14
N HIS A 262 -0.61 -11.13 21.41
CA HIS A 262 -1.74 -10.33 21.83
C HIS A 262 -1.55 -8.85 21.47
N GLY A 263 -2.63 -8.15 21.18
CA GLY A 263 -2.63 -6.73 20.93
C GLY A 263 -2.27 -6.36 19.49
N MET A 264 -1.59 -5.23 19.31
CA MET A 264 -1.16 -4.74 18.01
C MET A 264 0.36 -4.85 17.86
N GLN A 265 0.79 -5.36 16.72
CA GLN A 265 2.20 -5.39 16.32
C GLN A 265 2.43 -4.35 15.21
N LEU A 266 3.64 -3.78 15.16
CA LEU A 266 4.08 -2.84 14.14
C LEU A 266 5.23 -3.44 13.34
N HIS A 267 5.18 -3.35 12.01
CA HIS A 267 6.26 -3.80 11.14
C HIS A 267 6.46 -2.85 9.97
N ASN A 268 7.71 -2.55 9.68
CA ASN A 268 8.11 -1.83 8.48
C ASN A 268 8.26 -2.79 7.30
N LEU A 269 7.71 -2.42 6.14
CA LEU A 269 7.96 -3.12 4.88
C LEU A 269 8.66 -2.19 3.89
N GLY A 270 9.89 -2.51 3.57
CA GLY A 270 10.76 -1.78 2.65
C GLY A 270 11.89 -2.67 2.17
N THR A 271 12.81 -2.11 1.42
CA THR A 271 14.02 -2.81 0.97
C THR A 271 15.23 -2.54 1.86
N GLY A 272 15.16 -1.50 2.70
CA GLY A 272 16.32 -0.98 3.43
C GLY A 272 17.31 -0.25 2.52
N GLN A 273 16.96 -0.02 1.25
CA GLN A 273 17.81 0.64 0.27
C GLN A 273 17.21 1.97 -0.14
N GLY A 274 17.97 3.04 0.08
CA GLY A 274 17.59 4.37 -0.37
C GLY A 274 17.93 4.56 -1.84
N THR A 275 16.96 4.99 -2.64
CA THR A 275 17.15 5.36 -4.06
C THR A 275 16.65 6.78 -4.25
N SER A 276 17.44 7.63 -4.91
CA SER A 276 17.02 9.00 -5.20
C SER A 276 15.98 9.04 -6.33
N VAL A 277 15.26 10.16 -6.43
CA VAL A 277 14.28 10.36 -7.51
C VAL A 277 14.97 10.35 -8.89
N LEU A 278 16.18 10.90 -8.99
CA LEU A 278 16.95 10.90 -10.25
C LEU A 278 17.52 9.52 -10.59
N GLU A 279 17.94 8.73 -9.60
CA GLU A 279 18.34 7.33 -9.79
C GLU A 279 17.14 6.48 -10.27
N LEU A 280 15.97 6.62 -9.65
CA LEU A 280 14.74 5.94 -10.10
C LEU A 280 14.40 6.32 -11.54
N ARG A 281 14.43 7.61 -11.87
CA ARG A 281 14.21 8.09 -13.27
C ARG A 281 15.18 7.43 -14.24
N THR A 282 16.46 7.33 -13.87
CA THR A 282 17.48 6.71 -14.70
C THR A 282 17.25 5.21 -14.89
N ALA A 283 16.93 4.50 -13.80
CA ALA A 283 16.58 3.07 -13.86
C ALA A 283 15.33 2.82 -14.73
N PHE A 284 14.31 3.70 -14.62
CA PHE A 284 13.10 3.57 -15.43
C PHE A 284 13.37 3.87 -16.91
N ALA A 285 14.20 4.86 -17.23
CA ALA A 285 14.64 5.15 -18.59
C ALA A 285 15.36 3.96 -19.24
N ALA A 286 16.24 3.28 -18.48
CA ALA A 286 16.91 2.07 -18.92
C ALA A 286 15.90 0.92 -19.16
N ALA A 287 14.95 0.69 -18.25
CA ALA A 287 13.92 -0.36 -18.39
C ALA A 287 12.97 -0.10 -19.58
N ALA A 288 12.68 1.16 -19.87
CA ALA A 288 11.82 1.56 -20.97
C ALA A 288 12.58 1.66 -22.31
N GLU A 289 13.90 1.65 -22.30
CA GLU A 289 14.77 1.94 -23.45
C GLU A 289 14.40 3.28 -24.12
N ARG A 290 14.06 4.27 -23.29
CA ARG A 290 13.61 5.61 -23.73
C ARG A 290 14.19 6.70 -22.85
N ASP A 291 14.50 7.84 -23.47
CA ASP A 291 14.80 9.02 -22.66
C ASP A 291 13.56 9.53 -21.93
N ILE A 292 13.75 9.94 -20.67
CA ILE A 292 12.71 10.52 -19.83
C ILE A 292 13.16 11.93 -19.44
N PRO A 293 12.78 12.95 -20.19
CA PRO A 293 13.11 14.35 -19.88
C PRO A 293 12.55 14.76 -18.52
N PHE A 294 13.27 15.60 -17.81
CA PHE A 294 12.83 16.13 -16.52
C PHE A 294 13.15 17.60 -16.34
N THR A 295 12.50 18.22 -15.36
CA THR A 295 12.84 19.57 -14.85
C THR A 295 12.83 19.51 -13.34
N VAL A 296 13.78 20.21 -12.72
CA VAL A 296 13.79 20.43 -11.27
C VAL A 296 12.91 21.63 -10.95
N THR A 297 12.08 21.48 -9.92
CA THR A 297 11.19 22.53 -9.40
C THR A 297 11.39 22.65 -7.89
N ASP A 298 10.74 23.64 -7.27
CA ASP A 298 10.77 23.84 -5.83
C ASP A 298 10.34 22.58 -5.06
N ARG A 299 10.80 22.46 -3.82
CA ARG A 299 10.40 21.38 -2.91
C ARG A 299 8.89 21.39 -2.66
N ARG A 300 8.29 20.21 -2.56
CA ARG A 300 6.90 20.10 -2.09
C ARG A 300 6.84 20.41 -0.60
N PRO A 301 5.83 21.13 -0.11
CA PRO A 301 5.61 21.27 1.32
C PRO A 301 5.44 19.90 2.00
N GLY A 302 6.20 19.68 3.08
CA GLY A 302 6.15 18.43 3.84
C GLY A 302 6.99 17.29 3.28
N ASP A 303 7.70 17.45 2.14
CA ASP A 303 8.68 16.46 1.69
C ASP A 303 9.95 16.50 2.55
N VAL A 304 10.47 15.30 2.84
CA VAL A 304 11.69 15.11 3.63
C VAL A 304 12.84 14.61 2.74
N PRO A 305 14.11 14.91 3.11
CA PRO A 305 15.25 14.51 2.28
C PRO A 305 15.38 13.00 2.09
N ARG A 306 15.12 12.22 3.14
CA ARG A 306 15.34 10.77 3.15
C ARG A 306 14.25 10.06 3.96
N LEU A 307 13.74 8.96 3.42
CA LEU A 307 12.86 7.98 4.09
C LEU A 307 13.30 6.58 3.64
N VAL A 308 13.93 5.82 4.53
CA VAL A 308 14.42 4.46 4.28
C VAL A 308 14.07 3.58 5.48
N ALA A 309 13.62 2.36 5.21
CA ALA A 309 13.22 1.40 6.24
C ALA A 309 14.41 0.74 6.91
N ASN A 310 14.33 0.54 8.22
CA ASN A 310 14.94 -0.62 8.86
C ASN A 310 13.90 -1.74 8.87
N THR A 311 14.24 -2.89 8.33
CA THR A 311 13.35 -4.05 8.19
C THR A 311 13.78 -5.24 9.06
N ASP A 312 14.66 -5.01 10.04
CA ASP A 312 15.18 -6.08 10.90
C ASP A 312 14.08 -6.76 11.72
N VAL A 313 13.10 -5.99 12.19
CA VAL A 313 12.00 -6.53 13.01
C VAL A 313 11.19 -7.56 12.21
N VAL A 314 10.72 -7.21 11.02
CA VAL A 314 9.93 -8.13 10.19
C VAL A 314 10.75 -9.31 9.68
N ARG A 315 12.04 -9.07 9.36
CA ARG A 315 12.95 -10.13 8.93
C ARG A 315 13.21 -11.15 10.04
N LEU A 316 13.43 -10.69 11.27
CA LEU A 316 13.69 -11.57 12.43
C LEU A 316 12.42 -12.28 12.90
N ALA A 317 11.27 -11.60 12.88
CA ALA A 317 10.01 -12.16 13.36
C ALA A 317 9.43 -13.19 12.37
N TRP A 318 9.43 -12.90 11.08
CA TRP A 318 8.72 -13.67 10.06
C TRP A 318 9.60 -14.22 8.94
N GLY A 319 10.89 -13.87 8.89
CA GLY A 319 11.77 -14.20 7.78
C GLY A 319 11.42 -13.46 6.48
N TRP A 320 10.51 -12.46 6.54
CA TRP A 320 10.12 -11.71 5.37
C TRP A 320 11.27 -10.84 4.87
N THR A 321 11.53 -10.92 3.57
CA THR A 321 12.50 -10.07 2.86
C THR A 321 11.98 -9.73 1.46
N PRO A 322 12.25 -8.51 0.95
CA PRO A 322 11.90 -8.15 -0.42
C PRO A 322 12.68 -9.01 -1.42
N LYS A 323 12.05 -9.40 -2.51
CA LYS A 323 12.63 -10.28 -3.53
C LYS A 323 13.01 -9.55 -4.81
N TYR A 324 12.39 -8.40 -5.08
CA TYR A 324 12.53 -7.69 -6.34
C TYR A 324 13.42 -6.46 -6.18
N ASP A 325 14.38 -6.29 -7.09
CA ASP A 325 15.23 -5.12 -7.16
C ASP A 325 14.59 -3.98 -7.97
N LEU A 326 15.22 -2.81 -7.97
CA LEU A 326 14.75 -1.62 -8.66
C LEU A 326 14.57 -1.84 -10.17
N ALA A 327 15.47 -2.61 -10.81
CA ALA A 327 15.39 -2.88 -12.24
C ALA A 327 14.13 -3.69 -12.59
N ILE A 328 13.81 -4.69 -11.77
CA ILE A 328 12.59 -5.48 -11.90
C ILE A 328 11.35 -4.61 -11.67
N MET A 329 11.35 -3.78 -10.63
CA MET A 329 10.25 -2.84 -10.35
C MET A 329 9.94 -1.92 -11.54
N CYS A 330 10.98 -1.34 -12.13
CA CYS A 330 10.84 -0.47 -13.30
C CYS A 330 10.36 -1.23 -14.55
N ARG A 331 10.95 -2.42 -14.81
CA ARG A 331 10.57 -3.28 -15.93
C ARG A 331 9.10 -3.69 -15.86
N ASP A 332 8.64 -4.13 -14.71
CA ASP A 332 7.27 -4.63 -14.54
C ASP A 332 6.25 -3.49 -14.63
N SER A 333 6.57 -2.30 -14.08
CA SER A 333 5.75 -1.08 -14.29
C SER A 333 5.67 -0.69 -15.77
N TRP A 334 6.80 -0.74 -16.49
CA TRP A 334 6.82 -0.42 -17.92
C TRP A 334 6.03 -1.44 -18.74
N ARG A 335 6.16 -2.73 -18.42
CA ARG A 335 5.39 -3.81 -19.05
C ARG A 335 3.88 -3.59 -18.88
N PHE A 336 3.44 -3.23 -17.68
CA PHE A 336 2.04 -2.89 -17.45
C PHE A 336 1.57 -1.73 -18.34
N GLN A 337 2.34 -0.64 -18.42
CA GLN A 337 2.01 0.51 -19.28
C GLN A 337 1.96 0.13 -20.78
N GLN A 338 2.84 -0.76 -21.24
CA GLN A 338 2.86 -1.21 -22.63
C GLN A 338 1.62 -2.06 -22.98
N LEU A 339 1.25 -2.99 -22.10
CA LEU A 339 0.09 -3.88 -22.32
C LEU A 339 -1.24 -3.19 -22.05
N ASN A 340 -1.25 -2.13 -21.24
CA ASN A 340 -2.44 -1.36 -20.88
C ASN A 340 -2.21 0.13 -21.16
N PRO A 341 -2.07 0.52 -22.45
CA PRO A 341 -1.76 1.92 -22.79
C PRO A 341 -2.81 2.89 -22.25
N ASP A 342 -4.07 2.50 -22.18
CA ASP A 342 -5.17 3.32 -21.67
C ASP A 342 -5.67 2.89 -20.28
N GLY A 343 -4.80 2.20 -19.53
CA GLY A 343 -5.10 1.65 -18.21
C GLY A 343 -6.05 0.45 -18.30
N TYR A 344 -6.91 0.28 -17.29
CA TYR A 344 -7.92 -0.78 -17.27
C TYR A 344 -9.11 -0.51 -18.19
N ARG A 345 -9.18 0.67 -18.81
CA ARG A 345 -10.23 1.03 -19.77
C ARG A 345 -9.97 0.30 -21.10
N ARG A 346 -10.88 -0.55 -21.49
CA ARG A 346 -11.02 -1.08 -22.84
C ARG A 346 -12.39 -0.73 -23.36
#